data_503580faabc40da54a36c422aa1848d8
#
_entry.id   503580faabc40da54a36c422aa1848d8
#
_cell.length_a   1.000
_cell.length_b   1.000
_cell.length_c   1.000
_cell.angle_alpha   90.00
_cell.angle_beta   90.00
_cell.angle_gamma   90.00
#
_symmetry.space_group_name_H-M   'P 1'
#
loop_
_entity.id
_entity.type
_entity.pdbx_description
1 polymer ?
#
loop_
_entity_poly.entity_id
_entity_poly.type
_entity_poly.pdbx_seq_one_letter_code
_entity_poly.pdbx_strand_id
1 'polypeptide(L)'
;MNSYSVNNEERSILRQIINLLILAAIAVGVSSAAWFIWGLRAGWSMYAFIGLLMPFVLAIVPDFRRFVMWWMLFLIPLGLDYKFFYQRSISGHSGIAIGTTEILLFILLVQWLVTAVHERNRERIQWFPAITLPTLALIIMSSFSILAARNITLSLFDIAMYGKMLIFFLYLANNIRDNRDVGLVVTALLFGLVMESGVMVAQYYSGSALGLVGTEELSNFVAYKREARMVLRPGGTVGNVNGFARYLGFILPIASILMLTTRERKMFLLSLLAAMGGLVALILTQSRSVWGAFLVAMMAGMVFILMRNLVTLRTLKRIGMALLLVAGLAFFYGETVYNRLTGDDHGSAKSRLTTARVALEIINDHPVLGVGVNNYDSYIREYWRIEDPFTKVAVVHNNYLLILAEIGLIGFAAFLWLLAALLVRTMTAMKCRVKFFREIAVGLFVSVVCFLLASLADGYKSSLTLMYLFWTIAAITEALIHLDRSWRDQAVELAGKKS
;
A
#
# COMPACT_ATOMS: atom_id res chain seq x y z
N MET A 1 -37.09 -25.23 43.15
CA MET A 1 -36.53 -25.01 41.79
C MET A 1 -36.85 -23.65 41.19
N ASN A 2 -37.54 -22.72 41.87
CA ASN A 2 -37.97 -21.43 41.26
C ASN A 2 -37.15 -20.19 41.59
N SER A 3 -36.13 -20.25 42.44
CA SER A 3 -35.34 -19.06 42.80
C SER A 3 -34.15 -18.77 41.87
N TYR A 4 -33.69 -19.75 41.12
CA TYR A 4 -32.56 -19.59 40.19
C TYR A 4 -32.98 -18.99 38.84
N SER A 5 -34.21 -19.17 38.36
CA SER A 5 -34.71 -18.64 37.11
C SER A 5 -35.02 -17.13 37.18
N VAL A 6 -35.60 -16.67 38.29
CA VAL A 6 -35.91 -15.25 38.54
C VAL A 6 -34.63 -14.38 38.55
N ASN A 7 -33.56 -14.90 39.16
CA ASN A 7 -32.28 -14.19 39.25
C ASN A 7 -31.56 -14.02 37.88
N ASN A 8 -31.83 -14.90 36.90
CA ASN A 8 -31.28 -14.80 35.58
C ASN A 8 -32.05 -13.84 34.64
N GLU A 9 -33.38 -13.77 34.81
CA GLU A 9 -34.21 -12.78 34.08
C GLU A 9 -33.94 -11.35 34.57
N GLU A 10 -33.88 -11.12 35.88
CA GLU A 10 -33.54 -9.82 36.45
C GLU A 10 -32.14 -9.34 36.01
N ARG A 11 -31.14 -10.23 35.99
CA ARG A 11 -29.79 -9.90 35.49
C ARG A 11 -29.79 -9.62 33.97
N SER A 12 -30.64 -10.26 33.22
CA SER A 12 -30.82 -10.01 31.79
C SER A 12 -31.45 -8.64 31.53
N ILE A 13 -32.50 -8.30 32.27
CA ILE A 13 -33.18 -6.99 32.23
C ILE A 13 -32.25 -5.88 32.67
N LEU A 14 -31.51 -6.08 33.76
CA LEU A 14 -30.54 -5.09 34.26
C LEU A 14 -29.42 -4.82 33.23
N ARG A 15 -28.90 -5.86 32.57
CA ARG A 15 -27.95 -5.72 31.47
C ARG A 15 -28.53 -4.94 30.29
N GLN A 16 -29.77 -5.21 29.91
CA GLN A 16 -30.46 -4.48 28.85
C GLN A 16 -30.65 -3.01 29.20
N ILE A 17 -31.03 -2.68 30.43
CA ILE A 17 -31.16 -1.30 30.91
C ILE A 17 -29.80 -0.60 30.93
N ILE A 18 -28.75 -1.25 31.43
CA ILE A 18 -27.38 -0.70 31.42
C ILE A 18 -26.92 -0.43 29.98
N ASN A 19 -27.16 -1.36 29.08
CA ASN A 19 -26.80 -1.18 27.65
C ASN A 19 -27.59 -0.03 27.00
N LEU A 20 -28.88 0.13 27.33
CA LEU A 20 -29.71 1.24 26.87
C LEU A 20 -29.23 2.59 27.43
N LEU A 21 -28.85 2.64 28.72
CA LEU A 21 -28.30 3.87 29.34
C LEU A 21 -26.93 4.24 28.72
N ILE A 22 -26.08 3.24 28.47
CA ILE A 22 -24.80 3.44 27.74
C ILE A 22 -25.06 3.97 26.35
N LEU A 23 -26.00 3.37 25.59
CA LEU A 23 -26.40 3.83 24.27
C LEU A 23 -26.95 5.25 24.28
N ALA A 24 -27.78 5.61 25.25
CA ALA A 24 -28.31 6.97 25.41
C ALA A 24 -27.21 7.99 25.75
N ALA A 25 -26.29 7.65 26.67
CA ALA A 25 -25.16 8.50 27.01
C ALA A 25 -24.23 8.70 25.83
N ILE A 26 -24.00 7.66 25.05
CA ILE A 26 -23.21 7.71 23.82
C ILE A 26 -23.93 8.56 22.76
N ALA A 27 -25.24 8.40 22.57
CA ALA A 27 -26.03 9.21 21.63
C ALA A 27 -26.00 10.71 21.95
N VAL A 28 -26.07 11.08 23.24
CA VAL A 28 -25.93 12.46 23.73
C VAL A 28 -24.51 12.97 23.47
N GLY A 29 -23.49 12.17 23.76
CA GLY A 29 -22.10 12.49 23.47
C GLY A 29 -21.84 12.69 21.97
N VAL A 30 -22.45 11.82 21.12
CA VAL A 30 -22.44 11.90 19.67
C VAL A 30 -23.05 13.20 19.15
N SER A 31 -24.23 13.55 19.65
CA SER A 31 -24.93 14.77 19.22
C SER A 31 -24.18 16.03 19.63
N SER A 32 -23.61 16.05 20.84
CA SER A 32 -22.81 17.16 21.35
C SER A 32 -21.49 17.33 20.56
N ALA A 33 -20.84 16.22 20.24
CA ALA A 33 -19.62 16.22 19.44
C ALA A 33 -19.91 16.56 17.97
N ALA A 34 -21.03 16.10 17.39
CA ALA A 34 -21.45 16.48 16.04
C ALA A 34 -21.69 17.98 15.91
N TRP A 35 -22.27 18.61 16.94
CA TRP A 35 -22.44 20.06 17.00
C TRP A 35 -21.11 20.81 17.09
N PHE A 36 -20.16 20.31 17.89
CA PHE A 36 -18.80 20.85 17.97
C PHE A 36 -18.01 20.67 16.66
N ILE A 37 -18.19 19.52 16.02
CA ILE A 37 -17.54 19.10 14.76
C ILE A 37 -18.02 19.94 13.57
N TRP A 38 -19.26 20.45 13.58
CA TRP A 38 -19.81 21.30 12.52
C TRP A 38 -18.97 22.58 12.30
N GLY A 39 -18.27 23.05 13.34
CA GLY A 39 -17.32 24.16 13.25
C GLY A 39 -15.89 23.80 12.79
N LEU A 40 -15.58 22.51 12.64
CA LEU A 40 -14.26 22.04 12.22
C LEU A 40 -14.14 21.97 10.72
N ARG A 41 -12.90 22.10 10.20
CA ARG A 41 -12.63 21.83 8.77
C ARG A 41 -13.04 20.42 8.40
N ALA A 42 -13.56 20.21 7.18
CA ALA A 42 -14.17 18.94 6.72
C ALA A 42 -13.35 17.66 7.02
N GLY A 43 -12.03 17.72 6.98
CA GLY A 43 -11.16 16.58 7.32
C GLY A 43 -11.22 16.18 8.80
N TRP A 44 -11.29 17.12 9.72
CA TRP A 44 -11.35 16.84 11.16
C TRP A 44 -12.71 16.32 11.60
N SER A 45 -13.79 16.78 10.96
CA SER A 45 -15.14 16.29 11.25
C SER A 45 -15.27 14.79 10.94
N MET A 46 -14.63 14.30 9.91
CA MET A 46 -14.62 12.87 9.56
C MET A 46 -13.87 12.03 10.62
N TYR A 47 -12.69 12.47 11.08
CA TYR A 47 -11.94 11.76 12.14
C TYR A 47 -12.71 11.71 13.47
N ALA A 48 -13.34 12.82 13.83
CA ALA A 48 -14.17 12.88 15.02
C ALA A 48 -15.40 11.96 14.89
N PHE A 49 -16.03 11.88 13.70
CA PHE A 49 -17.13 10.97 13.43
C PHE A 49 -16.71 9.50 13.51
N ILE A 50 -15.55 9.14 12.94
CA ILE A 50 -14.97 7.78 13.07
C ILE A 50 -14.69 7.45 14.54
N GLY A 51 -14.03 8.35 15.28
CA GLY A 51 -13.75 8.16 16.70
C GLY A 51 -15.01 7.96 17.55
N LEU A 52 -16.08 8.66 17.19
CA LEU A 52 -17.37 8.60 17.84
C LEU A 52 -18.14 7.30 17.56
N LEU A 53 -18.03 6.77 16.34
CA LEU A 53 -18.66 5.50 15.97
C LEU A 53 -17.90 4.28 16.52
N MET A 54 -16.63 4.43 16.86
CA MET A 54 -15.76 3.32 17.27
C MET A 54 -16.28 2.53 18.48
N PRO A 55 -16.78 3.14 19.58
CA PRO A 55 -17.35 2.40 20.71
C PRO A 55 -18.56 1.54 20.32
N PHE A 56 -19.40 2.00 19.39
CA PHE A 56 -20.55 1.22 18.89
C PHE A 56 -20.09 0.03 18.07
N VAL A 57 -19.10 0.26 17.22
CA VAL A 57 -18.48 -0.80 16.42
C VAL A 57 -17.85 -1.86 17.34
N LEU A 58 -17.17 -1.44 18.41
CA LEU A 58 -16.61 -2.31 19.44
C LEU A 58 -17.65 -3.20 20.13
N ALA A 59 -18.85 -2.66 20.36
CA ALA A 59 -19.92 -3.37 21.05
C ALA A 59 -20.64 -4.40 20.15
N ILE A 60 -20.66 -4.18 18.83
CA ILE A 60 -21.46 -4.97 17.87
C ILE A 60 -20.61 -6.01 17.12
N VAL A 61 -19.33 -5.74 16.91
CA VAL A 61 -18.47 -6.60 16.06
C VAL A 61 -17.81 -7.70 16.92
N PRO A 62 -18.08 -8.98 16.62
CA PRO A 62 -17.56 -10.10 17.42
C PRO A 62 -16.02 -10.22 17.38
N ASP A 63 -15.38 -9.86 16.25
CA ASP A 63 -13.92 -9.89 16.07
C ASP A 63 -13.40 -8.50 15.69
N PHE A 64 -13.27 -7.66 16.70
CA PHE A 64 -12.85 -6.27 16.57
C PHE A 64 -11.49 -6.14 15.86
N ARG A 65 -10.51 -6.98 16.22
CA ARG A 65 -9.19 -6.97 15.60
C ARG A 65 -9.28 -7.13 14.07
N ARG A 66 -10.03 -8.14 13.62
CA ARG A 66 -10.22 -8.42 12.19
C ARG A 66 -10.95 -7.30 11.49
N PHE A 67 -11.98 -6.76 12.12
CA PHE A 67 -12.74 -5.65 11.56
C PHE A 67 -11.87 -4.41 11.34
N VAL A 68 -11.16 -3.96 12.38
CA VAL A 68 -10.30 -2.76 12.29
C VAL A 68 -9.13 -2.99 11.34
N MET A 69 -8.53 -4.19 11.33
CA MET A 69 -7.44 -4.54 10.40
C MET A 69 -7.92 -4.51 8.94
N TRP A 70 -9.14 -4.97 8.66
CA TRP A 70 -9.72 -4.90 7.31
C TRP A 70 -9.89 -3.44 6.87
N TRP A 71 -10.49 -2.60 7.70
CA TRP A 71 -10.68 -1.18 7.40
C TRP A 71 -9.36 -0.43 7.28
N MET A 72 -8.38 -0.72 8.14
CA MET A 72 -7.05 -0.13 8.06
C MET A 72 -6.41 -0.34 6.68
N LEU A 73 -6.50 -1.57 6.15
CA LEU A 73 -5.92 -1.91 4.85
C LEU A 73 -6.76 -1.40 3.67
N PHE A 74 -8.09 -1.45 3.78
CA PHE A 74 -9.00 -0.93 2.77
C PHE A 74 -8.85 0.58 2.56
N LEU A 75 -8.61 1.34 3.64
CA LEU A 75 -8.51 2.80 3.61
C LEU A 75 -7.13 3.33 3.19
N ILE A 76 -6.12 2.45 3.02
CA ILE A 76 -4.77 2.87 2.58
C ILE A 76 -4.78 3.82 1.37
N PRO A 77 -5.55 3.58 0.29
CA PRO A 77 -5.50 4.44 -0.89
C PRO A 77 -6.14 5.81 -0.69
N LEU A 78 -7.03 5.99 0.28
CA LEU A 78 -7.78 7.24 0.45
C LEU A 78 -6.92 8.46 0.80
N GLY A 79 -5.67 8.27 1.24
CA GLY A 79 -4.71 9.36 1.44
C GLY A 79 -5.19 10.44 2.43
N LEU A 80 -6.06 10.06 3.40
CA LEU A 80 -6.63 10.98 4.38
C LEU A 80 -5.62 11.19 5.51
N ASP A 81 -4.63 12.04 5.26
CA ASP A 81 -3.59 12.35 6.24
C ASP A 81 -3.47 13.87 6.48
N TYR A 82 -3.17 14.21 7.73
CA TYR A 82 -2.77 15.55 8.13
C TYR A 82 -1.28 15.56 8.44
N LYS A 83 -0.55 16.56 7.91
CA LYS A 83 0.89 16.69 8.09
C LYS A 83 1.20 17.70 9.19
N PHE A 84 1.71 17.19 10.31
CA PHE A 84 2.21 18.02 11.41
C PHE A 84 3.63 18.51 11.10
N PHE A 85 3.98 19.69 11.58
CA PHE A 85 5.30 20.32 11.40
C PHE A 85 5.67 20.48 9.92
N TYR A 86 4.70 20.84 9.08
CA TYR A 86 4.85 20.90 7.64
C TYR A 86 6.06 21.76 7.22
N GLN A 87 6.95 21.17 6.44
CA GLN A 87 8.02 21.82 5.68
C GLN A 87 7.96 21.32 4.23
N ARG A 88 8.08 22.23 3.29
CA ARG A 88 8.02 21.86 1.87
C ARG A 88 9.18 20.93 1.52
N SER A 89 8.88 19.75 1.02
CA SER A 89 9.81 18.82 0.37
C SER A 89 9.18 18.27 -0.89
N ILE A 90 9.99 18.05 -1.94
CA ILE A 90 9.59 17.39 -3.18
C ILE A 90 10.26 16.02 -3.35
N SER A 91 11.28 15.69 -2.55
CA SER A 91 12.02 14.43 -2.60
C SER A 91 11.53 13.39 -1.61
N GLY A 92 10.93 13.81 -0.49
CA GLY A 92 10.47 12.93 0.57
C GLY A 92 9.24 13.46 1.31
N HIS A 93 9.14 13.16 2.61
CA HIS A 93 7.98 13.56 3.40
C HIS A 93 8.09 15.02 3.86
N SER A 94 6.99 15.75 3.70
CA SER A 94 6.88 17.17 4.07
C SER A 94 6.50 17.41 5.53
N GLY A 95 6.42 16.37 6.37
CA GLY A 95 6.00 16.44 7.77
C GLY A 95 5.66 15.06 8.33
N ILE A 96 5.27 15.02 9.60
CA ILE A 96 4.77 13.79 10.22
C ILE A 96 3.30 13.64 9.82
N ALA A 97 3.03 12.71 8.92
CA ALA A 97 1.67 12.40 8.48
C ALA A 97 0.96 11.50 9.49
N ILE A 98 -0.25 11.92 9.92
CA ILE A 98 -1.17 11.12 10.70
C ILE A 98 -2.51 11.10 9.96
N GLY A 99 -2.94 9.92 9.56
CA GLY A 99 -4.18 9.71 8.83
C GLY A 99 -5.03 8.59 9.43
N THR A 100 -6.03 8.16 8.68
CA THR A 100 -6.92 7.08 9.11
C THR A 100 -6.18 5.77 9.37
N THR A 101 -5.21 5.43 8.54
CA THR A 101 -4.40 4.20 8.69
C THR A 101 -3.61 4.22 10.01
N GLU A 102 -2.98 5.35 10.37
CA GLU A 102 -2.24 5.50 11.62
C GLU A 102 -3.13 5.44 12.85
N ILE A 103 -4.31 6.04 12.79
CA ILE A 103 -5.27 6.01 13.89
C ILE A 103 -5.74 4.57 14.14
N LEU A 104 -6.10 3.85 13.07
CA LEU A 104 -6.53 2.46 13.15
C LEU A 104 -5.38 1.54 13.61
N LEU A 105 -4.15 1.79 13.13
CA LEU A 105 -2.96 1.09 13.60
C LEU A 105 -2.72 1.33 15.09
N PHE A 106 -2.84 2.56 15.56
CA PHE A 106 -2.68 2.89 16.98
C PHE A 106 -3.71 2.14 17.84
N ILE A 107 -4.98 2.11 17.46
CA ILE A 107 -6.04 1.36 18.14
C ILE A 107 -5.67 -0.12 18.21
N LEU A 108 -5.20 -0.70 17.11
CA LEU A 108 -4.80 -2.09 17.05
C LEU A 108 -3.54 -2.39 17.87
N LEU A 109 -2.59 -1.48 17.95
CA LEU A 109 -1.40 -1.60 18.81
C LEU A 109 -1.77 -1.56 20.30
N VAL A 110 -2.66 -0.65 20.68
CA VAL A 110 -3.18 -0.58 22.06
C VAL A 110 -3.91 -1.88 22.42
N GLN A 111 -4.80 -2.36 21.55
CA GLN A 111 -5.48 -3.64 21.75
C GLN A 111 -4.48 -4.79 21.91
N TRP A 112 -3.48 -4.87 21.04
CA TRP A 112 -2.45 -5.91 21.08
C TRP A 112 -1.65 -5.88 22.38
N LEU A 113 -1.27 -4.67 22.86
CA LEU A 113 -0.57 -4.47 24.11
C LEU A 113 -1.45 -4.90 25.32
N VAL A 114 -2.71 -4.45 25.34
CA VAL A 114 -3.68 -4.82 26.41
C VAL A 114 -3.85 -6.34 26.46
N THR A 115 -4.02 -6.99 25.31
CA THR A 115 -4.15 -8.45 25.23
C THR A 115 -2.88 -9.15 25.72
N ALA A 116 -1.71 -8.67 25.33
CA ALA A 116 -0.42 -9.24 25.75
C ALA A 116 -0.20 -9.14 27.28
N VAL A 117 -0.66 -8.04 27.90
CA VAL A 117 -0.57 -7.83 29.35
C VAL A 117 -1.60 -8.68 30.10
N HIS A 118 -2.86 -8.74 29.60
CA HIS A 118 -3.97 -9.39 30.30
C HIS A 118 -3.88 -10.92 30.27
N GLU A 119 -3.54 -11.49 29.13
CA GLU A 119 -3.55 -12.94 28.94
C GLU A 119 -2.30 -13.64 29.50
N ARG A 120 -1.33 -12.90 30.06
CA ARG A 120 0.01 -13.45 30.45
C ARG A 120 0.61 -14.38 29.40
N ASN A 121 -0.02 -14.44 28.24
CA ASN A 121 0.37 -15.32 27.17
C ASN A 121 1.54 -14.64 26.45
N ARG A 122 2.75 -15.11 26.77
CA ARG A 122 3.99 -14.70 26.12
C ARG A 122 4.06 -15.29 24.72
N GLU A 123 3.08 -14.99 23.85
CA GLU A 123 3.30 -15.15 22.43
C GLU A 123 4.51 -14.26 22.09
N ARG A 124 5.64 -14.91 21.84
CA ARG A 124 6.89 -14.20 21.53
C ARG A 124 6.68 -13.45 20.24
N ILE A 125 6.85 -12.12 20.29
CA ILE A 125 6.85 -11.28 19.09
C ILE A 125 7.88 -11.86 18.12
N GLN A 126 7.41 -12.20 16.93
CA GLN A 126 8.26 -12.67 15.84
C GLN A 126 8.91 -11.47 15.18
N TRP A 127 10.24 -11.44 15.16
CA TRP A 127 11.00 -10.31 14.65
C TRP A 127 11.20 -10.33 13.13
N PHE A 128 10.97 -11.46 12.48
CA PHE A 128 11.16 -11.62 11.02
C PHE A 128 12.49 -11.04 10.53
N PRO A 129 13.65 -11.58 10.98
CA PRO A 129 14.96 -10.96 10.77
C PRO A 129 15.30 -10.67 9.31
N ALA A 130 14.77 -11.48 8.38
CA ALA A 130 15.01 -11.31 6.95
C ALA A 130 14.56 -9.94 6.40
N ILE A 131 13.53 -9.32 6.99
CA ILE A 131 13.03 -7.99 6.62
C ILE A 131 13.43 -6.95 7.66
N THR A 132 13.38 -7.29 8.95
CA THR A 132 13.67 -6.34 10.03
C THR A 132 15.14 -5.88 10.03
N LEU A 133 16.10 -6.79 9.81
CA LEU A 133 17.52 -6.41 9.83
C LEU A 133 17.90 -5.44 8.72
N PRO A 134 17.58 -5.68 7.43
CA PRO A 134 17.87 -4.70 6.39
C PRO A 134 17.08 -3.38 6.59
N THR A 135 15.90 -3.42 7.19
CA THR A 135 15.16 -2.20 7.55
C THR A 135 15.87 -1.40 8.63
N LEU A 136 16.34 -2.05 9.70
CA LEU A 136 17.12 -1.38 10.73
C LEU A 136 18.44 -0.83 10.17
N ALA A 137 19.11 -1.58 9.29
CA ALA A 137 20.29 -1.08 8.60
C ALA A 137 19.99 0.18 7.77
N LEU A 138 18.85 0.19 7.05
CA LEU A 138 18.40 1.35 6.28
C LEU A 138 18.12 2.55 7.20
N ILE A 139 17.44 2.35 8.35
CA ILE A 139 17.17 3.40 9.34
C ILE A 139 18.48 3.96 9.90
N ILE A 140 19.42 3.10 10.29
CA ILE A 140 20.72 3.48 10.84
C ILE A 140 21.52 4.28 9.81
N MET A 141 21.61 3.81 8.57
CA MET A 141 22.37 4.50 7.51
C MET A 141 21.71 5.83 7.12
N SER A 142 20.36 5.89 7.09
CA SER A 142 19.63 7.15 6.91
C SER A 142 19.90 8.13 8.07
N SER A 143 20.06 7.64 9.30
CA SER A 143 20.42 8.47 10.44
C SER A 143 21.86 9.02 10.31
N PHE A 144 22.81 8.23 9.83
CA PHE A 144 24.17 8.72 9.56
C PHE A 144 24.19 9.75 8.42
N SER A 145 23.33 9.64 7.42
CA SER A 145 23.24 10.62 6.31
C SER A 145 22.83 12.03 6.78
N ILE A 146 22.27 12.18 8.00
CA ILE A 146 21.96 13.48 8.60
C ILE A 146 23.22 14.37 8.69
N LEU A 147 24.39 13.78 8.86
CA LEU A 147 25.65 14.52 8.95
C LEU A 147 25.96 15.35 7.69
N ALA A 148 25.39 14.96 6.54
CA ALA A 148 25.49 15.68 5.28
C ALA A 148 24.25 16.53 4.97
N ALA A 149 23.20 16.48 5.80
CA ALA A 149 21.93 17.13 5.55
C ALA A 149 21.99 18.64 5.78
N ARG A 150 21.47 19.43 4.84
CA ARG A 150 21.25 20.88 5.02
C ARG A 150 20.02 21.17 5.88
N ASN A 151 19.01 20.32 5.80
CA ASN A 151 17.80 20.42 6.59
C ASN A 151 17.57 19.14 7.39
N ILE A 152 18.01 19.16 8.64
CA ILE A 152 17.91 18.02 9.57
C ILE A 152 16.44 17.65 9.83
N THR A 153 15.54 18.62 9.89
CA THR A 153 14.12 18.36 10.16
C THR A 153 13.48 17.50 9.07
N LEU A 154 13.80 17.74 7.80
CA LEU A 154 13.32 16.90 6.70
C LEU A 154 13.87 15.47 6.81
N SER A 155 15.14 15.32 7.20
CA SER A 155 15.72 13.98 7.42
C SER A 155 15.01 13.24 8.55
N LEU A 156 14.69 13.91 9.65
CA LEU A 156 13.99 13.31 10.78
C LEU A 156 12.57 12.82 10.38
N PHE A 157 11.89 13.53 9.48
CA PHE A 157 10.57 13.08 8.99
C PHE A 157 10.66 11.73 8.26
N ASP A 158 11.65 11.53 7.40
CA ASP A 158 11.82 10.28 6.67
C ASP A 158 12.29 9.14 7.58
N ILE A 159 13.18 9.41 8.52
CA ILE A 159 13.63 8.41 9.50
C ILE A 159 12.47 7.99 10.40
N ALA A 160 11.67 8.93 10.88
CA ALA A 160 10.47 8.63 11.65
C ALA A 160 9.46 7.81 10.81
N MET A 161 9.35 8.10 9.51
CA MET A 161 8.51 7.33 8.59
C MET A 161 9.00 5.89 8.46
N TYR A 162 10.30 5.65 8.30
CA TYR A 162 10.84 4.28 8.24
C TYR A 162 10.59 3.52 9.56
N GLY A 163 10.74 4.18 10.71
CA GLY A 163 10.40 3.62 12.02
C GLY A 163 8.91 3.26 12.14
N LYS A 164 8.03 4.17 11.69
CA LYS A 164 6.58 3.93 11.64
C LYS A 164 6.24 2.73 10.76
N MET A 165 6.85 2.61 9.59
CA MET A 165 6.63 1.50 8.67
C MET A 165 7.13 0.16 9.24
N LEU A 166 8.23 0.16 9.98
CA LEU A 166 8.71 -1.04 10.68
C LEU A 166 7.70 -1.49 11.76
N ILE A 167 7.12 -0.57 12.52
CA ILE A 167 6.08 -0.87 13.51
C ILE A 167 4.83 -1.44 12.82
N PHE A 168 4.39 -0.82 11.71
CA PHE A 168 3.26 -1.32 10.92
C PHE A 168 3.52 -2.74 10.40
N PHE A 169 4.71 -3.00 9.84
CA PHE A 169 5.12 -4.31 9.35
C PHE A 169 5.09 -5.35 10.48
N LEU A 170 5.74 -5.07 11.60
CA LEU A 170 5.80 -5.98 12.74
C LEU A 170 4.41 -6.27 13.31
N TYR A 171 3.56 -5.24 13.43
CA TYR A 171 2.18 -5.43 13.85
C TYR A 171 1.44 -6.38 12.89
N LEU A 172 1.42 -6.05 11.60
CA LEU A 172 0.63 -6.79 10.62
C LEU A 172 1.13 -8.23 10.47
N ALA A 173 2.46 -8.45 10.39
CA ALA A 173 3.06 -9.78 10.24
C ALA A 173 2.78 -10.69 11.45
N ASN A 174 2.73 -10.14 12.68
CA ASN A 174 2.41 -10.89 13.89
C ASN A 174 0.90 -11.11 14.11
N ASN A 175 0.04 -10.31 13.47
CA ASN A 175 -1.39 -10.39 13.67
C ASN A 175 -2.16 -11.06 12.52
N ILE A 176 -1.49 -11.50 11.48
CA ILE A 176 -2.00 -12.46 10.49
C ILE A 176 -1.72 -13.87 11.06
N ARG A 177 -2.71 -14.44 11.76
CA ARG A 177 -2.53 -15.63 12.62
C ARG A 177 -3.10 -16.92 12.02
N ASP A 178 -3.99 -16.82 11.05
CA ASP A 178 -4.66 -17.95 10.42
C ASP A 178 -5.07 -17.65 8.95
N ASN A 179 -5.66 -18.66 8.30
CA ASN A 179 -6.17 -18.54 6.92
C ASN A 179 -7.23 -17.47 6.76
N ARG A 180 -8.05 -17.22 7.80
CA ARG A 180 -9.12 -16.22 7.75
C ARG A 180 -8.50 -14.82 7.72
N ASP A 181 -7.45 -14.60 8.52
CA ASP A 181 -6.71 -13.35 8.53
C ASP A 181 -6.03 -13.08 7.19
N VAL A 182 -5.42 -14.11 6.58
CA VAL A 182 -4.84 -14.02 5.23
C VAL A 182 -5.91 -13.63 4.20
N GLY A 183 -7.05 -14.33 4.22
CA GLY A 183 -8.19 -14.03 3.35
C GLY A 183 -8.72 -12.61 3.55
N LEU A 184 -8.81 -12.16 4.81
CA LEU A 184 -9.27 -10.82 5.19
C LEU A 184 -8.35 -9.73 4.62
N VAL A 185 -7.03 -9.87 4.79
CA VAL A 185 -6.05 -8.90 4.27
C VAL A 185 -6.14 -8.81 2.74
N VAL A 186 -6.18 -9.95 2.06
CA VAL A 186 -6.30 -9.99 0.60
C VAL A 186 -7.61 -9.38 0.13
N THR A 187 -8.74 -9.70 0.78
CA THR A 187 -10.04 -9.10 0.41
C THR A 187 -10.06 -7.59 0.61
N ALA A 188 -9.47 -7.07 1.68
CA ALA A 188 -9.37 -5.62 1.91
C ALA A 188 -8.63 -4.91 0.76
N LEU A 189 -7.48 -5.45 0.33
CA LEU A 189 -6.72 -4.91 -0.80
C LEU A 189 -7.50 -4.97 -2.12
N LEU A 190 -8.20 -6.09 -2.39
CA LEU A 190 -8.98 -6.24 -3.61
C LEU A 190 -10.21 -5.32 -3.63
N PHE A 191 -10.90 -5.15 -2.50
CA PHE A 191 -12.00 -4.17 -2.40
C PHE A 191 -11.50 -2.74 -2.58
N GLY A 192 -10.34 -2.40 -1.99
CA GLY A 192 -9.67 -1.12 -2.23
C GLY A 192 -9.38 -0.89 -3.71
N LEU A 193 -8.89 -1.91 -4.43
CA LEU A 193 -8.64 -1.82 -5.87
C LEU A 193 -9.94 -1.62 -6.67
N VAL A 194 -11.02 -2.32 -6.33
CA VAL A 194 -12.34 -2.15 -6.99
C VAL A 194 -12.85 -0.73 -6.79
N MET A 195 -12.83 -0.25 -5.55
CA MET A 195 -13.26 1.10 -5.20
C MET A 195 -12.46 2.16 -5.98
N GLU A 196 -11.14 2.10 -5.88
CA GLU A 196 -10.24 3.06 -6.53
C GLU A 196 -10.35 3.06 -8.05
N SER A 197 -10.47 1.87 -8.65
CA SER A 197 -10.70 1.74 -10.08
C SER A 197 -12.05 2.37 -10.49
N GLY A 198 -13.09 2.16 -9.69
CA GLY A 198 -14.40 2.77 -9.91
C GLY A 198 -14.36 4.29 -9.81
N VAL A 199 -13.71 4.83 -8.78
CA VAL A 199 -13.53 6.28 -8.60
C VAL A 199 -12.74 6.88 -9.78
N MET A 200 -11.64 6.26 -10.17
CA MET A 200 -10.82 6.73 -11.30
C MET A 200 -11.58 6.73 -12.61
N VAL A 201 -12.34 5.68 -12.90
CA VAL A 201 -13.19 5.60 -14.10
C VAL A 201 -14.28 6.68 -14.06
N ALA A 202 -14.94 6.88 -12.92
CA ALA A 202 -15.93 7.93 -12.75
C ALA A 202 -15.34 9.34 -12.95
N GLN A 203 -14.14 9.60 -12.40
CA GLN A 203 -13.40 10.86 -12.63
C GLN A 203 -13.06 11.07 -14.11
N TYR A 204 -12.64 10.01 -14.80
CA TYR A 204 -12.28 10.08 -16.22
C TYR A 204 -13.47 10.48 -17.09
N TYR A 205 -14.63 9.84 -16.90
CA TYR A 205 -15.83 10.11 -17.73
C TYR A 205 -16.60 11.37 -17.30
N SER A 206 -16.57 11.73 -16.01
CA SER A 206 -17.20 12.98 -15.54
C SER A 206 -16.37 14.22 -15.84
N GLY A 207 -15.07 14.08 -16.12
CA GLY A 207 -14.15 15.20 -16.29
C GLY A 207 -13.91 16.00 -15.02
N SER A 208 -14.23 15.45 -13.83
CA SER A 208 -14.15 16.16 -12.56
C SER A 208 -13.49 15.32 -11.46
N ALA A 209 -12.99 15.98 -10.41
CA ALA A 209 -12.43 15.35 -9.22
C ALA A 209 -13.49 14.67 -8.34
N LEU A 210 -14.78 14.82 -8.64
CA LEU A 210 -15.95 14.32 -7.91
C LEU A 210 -16.12 14.93 -6.50
N GLY A 211 -15.32 15.92 -6.10
CA GLY A 211 -15.39 16.56 -4.77
C GLY A 211 -15.14 15.60 -3.61
N LEU A 212 -14.49 14.45 -3.85
CA LEU A 212 -14.18 13.47 -2.81
C LEU A 212 -13.10 14.01 -1.87
N VAL A 213 -13.18 13.63 -0.61
CA VAL A 213 -12.17 14.00 0.40
C VAL A 213 -10.81 13.44 -0.02
N GLY A 214 -9.75 14.25 0.09
CA GLY A 214 -8.40 13.88 -0.39
C GLY A 214 -8.13 14.24 -1.85
N THR A 215 -9.17 14.62 -2.61
CA THR A 215 -9.02 15.04 -4.02
C THR A 215 -8.85 16.56 -4.18
N GLU A 216 -8.87 17.33 -3.11
CA GLU A 216 -8.72 18.80 -3.12
C GLU A 216 -7.35 19.27 -3.63
N GLU A 217 -6.31 18.44 -3.54
CA GLU A 217 -4.99 18.67 -4.16
C GLU A 217 -4.94 18.24 -5.64
N LEU A 218 -6.05 17.84 -6.23
CA LEU A 218 -6.20 17.50 -7.65
C LEU A 218 -6.11 18.74 -8.59
N SER A 219 -5.44 19.81 -8.17
CA SER A 219 -4.89 20.83 -9.07
C SER A 219 -3.94 20.22 -10.14
N ASN A 220 -3.63 18.94 -10.02
CA ASN A 220 -2.86 18.12 -10.95
C ASN A 220 -3.73 17.21 -11.85
N PHE A 221 -4.96 17.60 -12.15
CA PHE A 221 -5.60 17.19 -13.40
C PHE A 221 -4.71 17.72 -14.52
N VAL A 222 -3.71 16.92 -14.90
CA VAL A 222 -2.82 17.28 -15.99
C VAL A 222 -3.64 17.19 -17.28
N ALA A 223 -4.35 18.27 -17.56
CA ALA A 223 -4.93 18.51 -18.84
C ALA A 223 -3.78 18.80 -19.80
N TYR A 224 -3.31 17.81 -20.56
CA TYR A 224 -2.48 18.05 -21.72
C TYR A 224 -3.39 18.58 -22.82
N LYS A 225 -3.10 19.80 -23.30
CA LYS A 225 -3.73 20.31 -24.50
C LYS A 225 -3.08 19.60 -25.69
N ARG A 226 -3.72 18.58 -26.22
CA ARG A 226 -3.33 17.93 -27.45
C ARG A 226 -4.31 18.35 -28.54
N GLU A 227 -3.84 19.09 -29.56
CA GLU A 227 -4.66 19.49 -30.71
C GLU A 227 -6.06 20.02 -30.32
N ALA A 228 -6.12 21.00 -29.41
CA ALA A 228 -7.34 21.58 -28.87
C ALA A 228 -8.23 20.64 -27.97
N ARG A 229 -7.80 19.40 -27.70
CA ARG A 229 -8.50 18.53 -26.73
C ARG A 229 -7.71 18.40 -25.43
N MET A 230 -8.44 18.55 -24.30
CA MET A 230 -7.88 18.29 -22.98
C MET A 230 -7.90 16.79 -22.71
N VAL A 231 -6.72 16.19 -22.50
CA VAL A 231 -6.61 14.76 -22.09
C VAL A 231 -6.59 14.71 -20.57
N LEU A 232 -7.65 14.20 -19.98
CA LEU A 232 -7.80 14.03 -18.56
C LEU A 232 -7.06 12.75 -18.12
N ARG A 233 -6.25 12.86 -17.07
CA ARG A 233 -5.53 11.73 -16.46
C ARG A 233 -5.76 11.73 -14.95
N PRO A 234 -6.91 11.23 -14.47
CA PRO A 234 -7.23 11.23 -13.06
C PRO A 234 -6.36 10.25 -12.26
N GLY A 235 -6.27 10.46 -10.96
CA GLY A 235 -5.45 9.66 -10.04
C GLY A 235 -6.24 8.96 -8.94
N GLY A 236 -7.56 8.77 -9.11
CA GLY A 236 -8.40 8.21 -8.05
C GLY A 236 -8.37 9.08 -6.79
N THR A 237 -8.44 8.48 -5.60
CA THR A 237 -8.24 9.18 -4.33
C THR A 237 -6.75 9.26 -3.93
N VAL A 238 -5.87 8.53 -4.61
CA VAL A 238 -4.40 8.60 -4.41
C VAL A 238 -3.82 9.96 -4.81
N GLY A 239 -4.56 10.75 -5.58
CA GLY A 239 -4.27 12.14 -5.89
C GLY A 239 -3.54 12.35 -7.21
N ASN A 240 -2.36 11.77 -7.45
CA ASN A 240 -1.66 11.93 -8.71
C ASN A 240 -1.68 10.66 -9.56
N VAL A 241 -1.75 10.84 -10.88
CA VAL A 241 -1.89 9.73 -11.84
C VAL A 241 -0.72 8.74 -11.82
N ASN A 242 0.51 9.20 -11.60
CA ASN A 242 1.67 8.29 -11.53
C ASN A 242 1.69 7.52 -10.21
N GLY A 243 1.28 8.14 -9.11
CA GLY A 243 1.06 7.46 -7.82
C GLY A 243 0.00 6.40 -7.93
N PHE A 244 -1.13 6.74 -8.57
CA PHE A 244 -2.22 5.81 -8.81
C PHE A 244 -1.81 4.64 -9.72
N ALA A 245 -1.09 4.90 -10.81
CA ALA A 245 -0.57 3.82 -11.66
C ALA A 245 0.31 2.84 -10.86
N ARG A 246 1.16 3.34 -9.95
CA ARG A 246 2.00 2.50 -9.08
C ARG A 246 1.18 1.75 -8.02
N TYR A 247 0.13 2.37 -7.48
CA TYR A 247 -0.86 1.68 -6.63
C TYR A 247 -1.45 0.46 -7.35
N LEU A 248 -1.86 0.63 -8.61
CA LEU A 248 -2.29 -0.48 -9.46
C LEU A 248 -1.18 -1.52 -9.63
N GLY A 249 0.07 -1.10 -9.86
CA GLY A 249 1.24 -1.97 -9.97
C GLY A 249 1.48 -2.86 -8.74
N PHE A 250 1.02 -2.45 -7.55
CA PHE A 250 1.07 -3.27 -6.34
C PHE A 250 -0.06 -4.30 -6.24
N ILE A 251 -1.29 -3.93 -6.54
CA ILE A 251 -2.46 -4.75 -6.19
C ILE A 251 -3.01 -5.51 -7.39
N LEU A 252 -2.98 -4.91 -8.58
CA LEU A 252 -3.48 -5.54 -9.80
C LEU A 252 -2.81 -6.88 -10.15
N PRO A 253 -1.48 -7.06 -9.96
CA PRO A 253 -0.84 -8.37 -10.12
C PRO A 253 -1.45 -9.44 -9.20
N ILE A 254 -1.71 -9.10 -7.93
CA ILE A 254 -2.33 -10.02 -6.96
C ILE A 254 -3.73 -10.42 -7.44
N ALA A 255 -4.56 -9.44 -7.83
CA ALA A 255 -5.89 -9.68 -8.38
C ALA A 255 -5.84 -10.59 -9.62
N SER A 256 -4.92 -10.30 -10.55
CA SER A 256 -4.76 -11.04 -11.81
C SER A 256 -4.35 -12.50 -11.57
N ILE A 257 -3.39 -12.75 -10.69
CA ILE A 257 -2.95 -14.11 -10.35
C ILE A 257 -4.06 -14.88 -9.62
N LEU A 258 -4.73 -14.28 -8.65
CA LEU A 258 -5.84 -14.93 -7.94
C LEU A 258 -7.02 -15.22 -8.87
N MET A 259 -7.35 -14.32 -9.80
CA MET A 259 -8.34 -14.59 -10.86
C MET A 259 -8.00 -15.85 -11.65
N LEU A 260 -6.72 -16.08 -11.98
CA LEU A 260 -6.27 -17.24 -12.75
C LEU A 260 -6.25 -18.54 -11.93
N THR A 261 -5.88 -18.48 -10.65
CA THR A 261 -5.45 -19.67 -9.88
C THR A 261 -6.44 -20.12 -8.80
N THR A 262 -7.18 -19.20 -8.16
CA THR A 262 -8.02 -19.52 -6.99
C THR A 262 -9.17 -20.49 -7.32
N ARG A 263 -9.50 -21.37 -6.37
CA ARG A 263 -10.64 -22.31 -6.50
C ARG A 263 -11.91 -21.79 -5.86
N GLU A 264 -11.81 -20.90 -4.91
CA GLU A 264 -12.94 -20.34 -4.19
C GLU A 264 -13.72 -19.38 -5.10
N ARG A 265 -15.03 -19.61 -5.26
CA ARG A 265 -15.88 -18.83 -6.16
C ARG A 265 -15.96 -17.35 -5.77
N LYS A 266 -16.08 -17.05 -4.47
CA LYS A 266 -16.18 -15.66 -3.98
C LYS A 266 -14.90 -14.90 -4.26
N MET A 267 -13.74 -15.49 -3.92
CA MET A 267 -12.44 -14.92 -4.18
C MET A 267 -12.18 -14.75 -5.69
N PHE A 268 -12.61 -15.71 -6.52
CA PHE A 268 -12.51 -15.60 -7.98
C PHE A 268 -13.33 -14.41 -8.51
N LEU A 269 -14.59 -14.26 -8.10
CA LEU A 269 -15.45 -13.17 -8.57
C LEU A 269 -14.90 -11.79 -8.14
N LEU A 270 -14.44 -11.67 -6.89
CA LEU A 270 -13.81 -10.45 -6.41
C LEU A 270 -12.53 -10.13 -7.17
N SER A 271 -11.67 -11.15 -7.37
CA SER A 271 -10.42 -10.98 -8.12
C SER A 271 -10.66 -10.65 -9.59
N LEU A 272 -11.69 -11.22 -10.21
CA LEU A 272 -12.11 -10.90 -11.58
C LEU A 272 -12.56 -9.43 -11.68
N LEU A 273 -13.45 -9.00 -10.77
CA LEU A 273 -13.92 -7.61 -10.73
C LEU A 273 -12.77 -6.62 -10.52
N ALA A 274 -11.89 -6.93 -9.56
CA ALA A 274 -10.71 -6.12 -9.26
C ALA A 274 -9.72 -6.09 -10.45
N ALA A 275 -9.49 -7.21 -11.12
CA ALA A 275 -8.61 -7.27 -12.29
C ALA A 275 -9.19 -6.51 -13.49
N MET A 276 -10.48 -6.66 -13.76
CA MET A 276 -11.16 -5.93 -14.84
C MET A 276 -11.11 -4.41 -14.60
N GLY A 277 -11.57 -3.96 -13.44
CA GLY A 277 -11.55 -2.54 -13.08
C GLY A 277 -10.13 -1.98 -13.07
N GLY A 278 -9.17 -2.71 -12.47
CA GLY A 278 -7.78 -2.33 -12.39
C GLY A 278 -7.10 -2.25 -13.77
N LEU A 279 -7.40 -3.15 -14.72
CA LEU A 279 -6.87 -3.08 -16.09
C LEU A 279 -7.41 -1.87 -16.85
N VAL A 280 -8.73 -1.59 -16.76
CA VAL A 280 -9.31 -0.37 -17.33
C VAL A 280 -8.64 0.86 -16.74
N ALA A 281 -8.56 0.94 -15.42
CA ALA A 281 -7.91 2.05 -14.72
C ALA A 281 -6.44 2.19 -15.13
N LEU A 282 -5.68 1.09 -15.25
CA LEU A 282 -4.28 1.11 -15.67
C LEU A 282 -4.13 1.71 -17.09
N ILE A 283 -4.98 1.32 -18.03
CA ILE A 283 -4.99 1.90 -19.39
C ILE A 283 -5.26 3.40 -19.33
N LEU A 284 -6.27 3.83 -18.57
CA LEU A 284 -6.67 5.22 -18.45
C LEU A 284 -5.61 6.10 -17.75
N THR A 285 -4.71 5.53 -16.93
CA THR A 285 -3.56 6.28 -16.37
C THR A 285 -2.60 6.75 -17.45
N GLN A 286 -2.53 6.08 -18.58
CA GLN A 286 -1.56 6.32 -19.66
C GLN A 286 -0.10 6.32 -19.18
N SER A 287 0.21 5.52 -18.15
CA SER A 287 1.57 5.40 -17.57
C SER A 287 2.37 4.28 -18.26
N ARG A 288 3.17 4.65 -19.28
CA ARG A 288 3.98 3.70 -20.07
C ARG A 288 4.90 2.83 -19.20
N SER A 289 5.50 3.43 -18.18
CA SER A 289 6.42 2.72 -17.28
C SER A 289 5.74 1.61 -16.47
N VAL A 290 4.53 1.89 -15.94
CA VAL A 290 3.80 0.88 -15.17
C VAL A 290 3.16 -0.16 -16.09
N TRP A 291 2.72 0.21 -17.31
CA TRP A 291 2.28 -0.76 -18.31
C TRP A 291 3.36 -1.78 -18.62
N GLY A 292 4.59 -1.31 -18.95
CA GLY A 292 5.73 -2.18 -19.21
C GLY A 292 6.11 -3.03 -18.01
N ALA A 293 6.19 -2.43 -16.83
CA ALA A 293 6.50 -3.13 -15.60
C ALA A 293 5.47 -4.23 -15.28
N PHE A 294 4.17 -3.94 -15.41
CA PHE A 294 3.09 -4.90 -15.21
C PHE A 294 3.17 -6.07 -16.20
N LEU A 295 3.37 -5.80 -17.49
CA LEU A 295 3.48 -6.84 -18.50
C LEU A 295 4.67 -7.78 -18.25
N VAL A 296 5.86 -7.23 -17.99
CA VAL A 296 7.06 -8.02 -17.68
C VAL A 296 6.88 -8.84 -16.39
N ALA A 297 6.30 -8.24 -15.36
CA ALA A 297 6.02 -8.92 -14.10
C ALA A 297 5.01 -10.06 -14.27
N MET A 298 3.94 -9.84 -15.05
CA MET A 298 2.94 -10.88 -15.35
C MET A 298 3.55 -12.03 -16.16
N MET A 299 4.46 -11.75 -17.12
CA MET A 299 5.20 -12.79 -17.83
C MET A 299 6.05 -13.63 -16.87
N ALA A 300 6.79 -13.01 -15.96
CA ALA A 300 7.55 -13.72 -14.94
C ALA A 300 6.65 -14.60 -14.05
N GLY A 301 5.48 -14.10 -13.63
CA GLY A 301 4.48 -14.87 -12.89
C GLY A 301 3.93 -16.05 -13.69
N MET A 302 3.65 -15.86 -14.98
CA MET A 302 3.17 -16.93 -15.85
C MET A 302 4.21 -18.04 -16.04
N VAL A 303 5.48 -17.67 -16.27
CA VAL A 303 6.59 -18.64 -16.34
C VAL A 303 6.64 -19.47 -15.05
N PHE A 304 6.49 -18.82 -13.89
CA PHE A 304 6.49 -19.55 -12.62
C PHE A 304 5.29 -20.50 -12.46
N ILE A 305 4.08 -20.06 -12.86
CA ILE A 305 2.87 -20.91 -12.85
C ILE A 305 3.08 -22.15 -13.72
N LEU A 306 3.70 -22.00 -14.89
CA LEU A 306 4.03 -23.10 -15.81
C LEU A 306 5.08 -24.04 -15.21
N MET A 307 6.19 -23.51 -14.70
CA MET A 307 7.29 -24.30 -14.13
C MET A 307 6.87 -25.13 -12.91
N ARG A 308 5.86 -24.69 -12.16
CA ARG A 308 5.36 -25.37 -10.95
C ARG A 308 4.17 -26.29 -11.20
N ASN A 309 3.84 -26.56 -12.46
CA ASN A 309 2.68 -27.38 -12.85
C ASN A 309 1.38 -26.94 -12.14
N LEU A 310 1.21 -25.62 -11.94
CA LEU A 310 -0.01 -25.06 -11.38
C LEU A 310 -1.10 -24.87 -12.45
N VAL A 311 -0.79 -25.21 -13.70
CA VAL A 311 -1.71 -25.15 -14.83
C VAL A 311 -2.72 -26.28 -14.74
N THR A 312 -3.97 -25.93 -14.70
CA THR A 312 -5.11 -26.86 -14.76
C THR A 312 -6.01 -26.47 -15.95
N LEU A 313 -6.90 -27.35 -16.38
CA LEU A 313 -7.89 -27.00 -17.42
C LEU A 313 -8.68 -25.74 -17.05
N ARG A 314 -8.96 -25.55 -15.76
CA ARG A 314 -9.60 -24.34 -15.24
C ARG A 314 -8.72 -23.10 -15.45
N THR A 315 -7.42 -23.20 -15.16
CA THR A 315 -6.45 -22.13 -15.37
C THR A 315 -6.37 -21.78 -16.86
N LEU A 316 -6.33 -22.76 -17.76
CA LEU A 316 -6.35 -22.52 -19.21
C LEU A 316 -7.60 -21.80 -19.69
N LYS A 317 -8.80 -22.23 -19.22
CA LYS A 317 -10.07 -21.53 -19.54
C LYS A 317 -10.04 -20.08 -19.07
N ARG A 318 -9.48 -19.80 -17.89
CA ARG A 318 -9.38 -18.44 -17.35
C ARG A 318 -8.32 -17.59 -18.06
N ILE A 319 -7.21 -18.20 -18.53
CA ILE A 319 -6.25 -17.52 -19.42
C ILE A 319 -6.97 -17.14 -20.72
N GLY A 320 -7.74 -18.04 -21.33
CA GLY A 320 -8.55 -17.71 -22.50
C GLY A 320 -9.53 -16.56 -22.25
N MET A 321 -10.22 -16.56 -21.10
CA MET A 321 -11.08 -15.47 -20.68
C MET A 321 -10.30 -14.15 -20.48
N ALA A 322 -9.11 -14.20 -19.88
CA ALA A 322 -8.26 -13.02 -19.73
C ALA A 322 -7.78 -12.47 -21.07
N LEU A 323 -7.44 -13.33 -22.02
CA LEU A 323 -7.09 -12.92 -23.38
C LEU A 323 -8.27 -12.26 -24.11
N LEU A 324 -9.48 -12.80 -23.97
CA LEU A 324 -10.70 -12.18 -24.50
C LEU A 324 -10.96 -10.82 -23.87
N LEU A 325 -10.75 -10.68 -22.55
CA LEU A 325 -10.84 -9.39 -21.86
C LEU A 325 -9.83 -8.39 -22.43
N VAL A 326 -8.57 -8.79 -22.57
CA VAL A 326 -7.52 -7.93 -23.14
C VAL A 326 -7.85 -7.55 -24.57
N ALA A 327 -8.35 -8.48 -25.40
CA ALA A 327 -8.78 -8.19 -26.76
C ALA A 327 -9.94 -7.18 -26.79
N GLY A 328 -10.95 -7.34 -25.90
CA GLY A 328 -12.03 -6.38 -25.74
C GLY A 328 -11.53 -4.99 -25.34
N LEU A 329 -10.62 -4.92 -24.36
CA LEU A 329 -10.01 -3.65 -23.95
C LEU A 329 -9.18 -3.03 -25.08
N ALA A 330 -8.45 -3.82 -25.85
CA ALA A 330 -7.72 -3.35 -27.02
C ALA A 330 -8.67 -2.79 -28.12
N PHE A 331 -9.84 -3.38 -28.28
CA PHE A 331 -10.86 -2.86 -29.19
C PHE A 331 -11.39 -1.50 -28.76
N PHE A 332 -11.72 -1.32 -27.44
CA PHE A 332 -12.29 -0.07 -26.94
C PHE A 332 -11.27 1.04 -26.70
N TYR A 333 -10.06 0.68 -26.27
CA TYR A 333 -9.03 1.64 -25.87
C TYR A 333 -7.76 1.61 -26.73
N GLY A 334 -7.75 0.84 -27.83
CA GLY A 334 -6.59 0.64 -28.68
C GLY A 334 -6.06 1.95 -29.25
N GLU A 335 -6.93 2.85 -29.67
CA GLU A 335 -6.57 4.19 -30.13
C GLU A 335 -5.86 5.00 -29.03
N THR A 336 -6.39 4.96 -27.80
CA THR A 336 -5.79 5.64 -26.64
C THR A 336 -4.38 5.11 -26.36
N VAL A 337 -4.22 3.78 -26.41
CA VAL A 337 -2.92 3.12 -26.19
C VAL A 337 -1.96 3.44 -27.34
N TYR A 338 -2.40 3.29 -28.60
CA TYR A 338 -1.59 3.61 -29.78
C TYR A 338 -1.10 5.06 -29.76
N ASN A 339 -2.02 6.00 -29.58
CA ASN A 339 -1.71 7.42 -29.49
C ASN A 339 -0.74 7.74 -28.33
N ARG A 340 -0.81 7.00 -27.23
CA ARG A 340 0.10 7.20 -26.09
C ARG A 340 1.49 6.63 -26.36
N LEU A 341 1.62 5.54 -27.12
CA LEU A 341 2.90 4.90 -27.45
C LEU A 341 3.64 5.63 -28.57
N THR A 342 2.91 6.11 -29.62
CA THR A 342 3.50 6.72 -30.81
C THR A 342 3.52 8.25 -30.79
N GLY A 343 2.67 8.87 -29.96
CA GLY A 343 2.57 10.33 -29.89
C GLY A 343 3.73 10.99 -29.17
N ASP A 344 3.86 12.30 -29.39
CA ASP A 344 4.85 13.14 -28.72
C ASP A 344 4.79 12.97 -27.19
N ASP A 345 5.93 12.84 -26.55
CA ASP A 345 6.05 12.73 -25.10
C ASP A 345 6.14 14.10 -24.38
N HIS A 346 5.99 15.19 -25.15
CA HIS A 346 6.09 16.58 -24.67
C HIS A 346 7.35 16.87 -23.85
N GLY A 347 8.48 16.26 -24.24
CA GLY A 347 9.76 16.43 -23.58
C GLY A 347 9.94 15.62 -22.28
N SER A 348 9.03 14.69 -21.98
CA SER A 348 9.11 13.86 -20.77
C SER A 348 10.37 13.00 -20.73
N ALA A 349 10.84 12.46 -21.87
CA ALA A 349 12.10 11.71 -21.94
C ALA A 349 13.30 12.64 -21.67
N LYS A 350 13.32 13.83 -22.28
CA LYS A 350 14.38 14.82 -22.06
C LYS A 350 14.44 15.27 -20.60
N SER A 351 13.27 15.50 -19.97
CA SER A 351 13.20 15.82 -18.53
C SER A 351 13.80 14.73 -17.65
N ARG A 352 13.51 13.46 -17.95
CA ARG A 352 14.08 12.33 -17.20
C ARG A 352 15.60 12.23 -17.36
N LEU A 353 16.13 12.46 -18.56
CA LEU A 353 17.56 12.49 -18.80
C LEU A 353 18.23 13.62 -18.02
N THR A 354 17.66 14.84 -18.06
CA THR A 354 18.17 15.99 -17.29
C THR A 354 18.18 15.69 -15.78
N THR A 355 17.07 15.19 -15.22
CA THR A 355 16.99 14.88 -13.78
C THR A 355 17.90 13.72 -13.40
N ALA A 356 18.12 12.74 -14.27
CA ALA A 356 19.08 11.66 -14.05
C ALA A 356 20.53 12.16 -14.06
N ARG A 357 20.90 13.07 -14.99
CA ARG A 357 22.20 13.73 -15.00
C ARG A 357 22.47 14.46 -13.68
N VAL A 358 21.52 15.29 -13.23
CA VAL A 358 21.62 16.03 -11.97
C VAL A 358 21.82 15.06 -10.80
N ALA A 359 21.07 13.96 -10.75
CA ALA A 359 21.23 12.96 -9.69
C ALA A 359 22.62 12.31 -9.72
N LEU A 360 23.16 12.00 -10.92
CA LEU A 360 24.50 11.41 -11.06
C LEU A 360 25.61 12.39 -10.67
N GLU A 361 25.47 13.68 -10.98
CA GLU A 361 26.41 14.71 -10.55
C GLU A 361 26.41 14.83 -9.00
N ILE A 362 25.25 14.87 -8.36
CA ILE A 362 25.12 14.84 -6.88
C ILE A 362 25.78 13.59 -6.28
N ILE A 363 25.54 12.41 -6.87
CA ILE A 363 26.12 11.14 -6.41
C ILE A 363 27.65 11.17 -6.52
N ASN A 364 28.18 11.72 -7.61
CA ASN A 364 29.62 11.83 -7.81
C ASN A 364 30.30 12.71 -6.76
N ASP A 365 29.67 13.82 -6.37
CA ASP A 365 30.21 14.75 -5.39
C ASP A 365 29.99 14.28 -3.94
N HIS A 366 28.95 13.48 -3.68
CA HIS A 366 28.58 12.98 -2.35
C HIS A 366 28.41 11.43 -2.32
N PRO A 367 29.45 10.62 -2.67
CA PRO A 367 29.27 9.20 -2.93
C PRO A 367 29.00 8.35 -1.69
N VAL A 368 29.53 8.71 -0.52
CA VAL A 368 29.56 7.83 0.66
C VAL A 368 28.29 7.94 1.51
N LEU A 369 27.96 9.15 1.96
CA LEU A 369 26.78 9.43 2.82
C LEU A 369 25.62 10.07 2.07
N GLY A 370 25.83 10.44 0.80
CA GLY A 370 24.86 11.23 0.05
C GLY A 370 24.73 12.65 0.57
N VAL A 371 23.63 13.31 0.24
CA VAL A 371 23.31 14.69 0.64
C VAL A 371 22.38 14.77 1.87
N GLY A 372 22.13 13.64 2.50
CA GLY A 372 21.16 13.49 3.60
C GLY A 372 19.79 13.01 3.10
N VAL A 373 19.20 12.05 3.84
CA VAL A 373 17.87 11.56 3.53
C VAL A 373 16.87 12.70 3.49
N ASN A 374 15.99 12.73 2.45
CA ASN A 374 15.01 13.81 2.22
C ASN A 374 15.63 15.23 2.05
N ASN A 375 16.89 15.30 1.58
CA ASN A 375 17.56 16.59 1.32
C ASN A 375 17.96 16.78 -0.15
N TYR A 376 17.57 15.88 -1.05
CA TYR A 376 17.87 15.97 -2.48
C TYR A 376 17.45 17.33 -3.08
N ASP A 377 16.27 17.84 -2.74
CA ASP A 377 15.76 19.12 -3.22
C ASP A 377 16.51 20.35 -2.72
N SER A 378 17.24 20.23 -1.60
CA SER A 378 18.11 21.29 -1.06
C SER A 378 19.38 21.49 -1.90
N TYR A 379 19.78 20.48 -2.65
CA TYR A 379 21.00 20.51 -3.48
C TYR A 379 20.71 20.64 -4.97
N ILE A 380 19.56 20.17 -5.46
CA ILE A 380 19.25 20.06 -6.88
C ILE A 380 19.46 21.35 -7.67
N ARG A 381 19.23 22.54 -7.05
CA ARG A 381 19.39 23.85 -7.72
C ARG A 381 20.83 24.17 -8.09
N GLU A 382 21.82 23.67 -7.38
CA GLU A 382 23.25 23.90 -7.61
C GLU A 382 23.75 23.16 -8.85
N TYR A 383 23.09 22.03 -9.16
CA TYR A 383 23.40 21.17 -10.32
C TYR A 383 22.47 21.42 -11.51
N TRP A 384 21.47 22.32 -11.35
CA TRP A 384 20.55 22.68 -12.43
C TRP A 384 21.19 23.76 -13.32
N ARG A 385 21.34 23.48 -14.63
CA ARG A 385 21.96 24.40 -15.57
C ARG A 385 20.92 25.32 -16.19
N ILE A 386 21.34 26.55 -16.58
CA ILE A 386 20.45 27.52 -17.26
C ILE A 386 19.94 26.98 -18.59
N GLU A 387 20.73 26.14 -19.25
CA GLU A 387 20.40 25.47 -20.52
C GLU A 387 19.39 24.34 -20.39
N ASP A 388 19.08 23.92 -19.16
CA ASP A 388 18.13 22.85 -18.93
C ASP A 388 16.71 23.28 -19.39
N PRO A 389 16.01 22.45 -20.18
CA PRO A 389 14.84 22.86 -20.94
C PRO A 389 13.58 23.15 -20.08
N PHE A 390 13.69 23.05 -18.76
CA PHE A 390 12.58 23.20 -17.84
C PHE A 390 12.79 24.32 -16.85
N THR A 391 11.83 25.20 -16.75
CA THR A 391 11.81 26.30 -15.77
C THR A 391 11.55 25.82 -14.34
N LYS A 392 11.07 24.57 -14.16
CA LYS A 392 10.79 23.98 -12.84
C LYS A 392 11.77 22.88 -12.52
N VAL A 393 12.51 23.08 -11.44
CA VAL A 393 13.32 22.06 -10.81
C VAL A 393 12.45 20.87 -10.39
N ALA A 394 12.83 19.67 -10.80
CA ALA A 394 12.09 18.44 -10.54
C ALA A 394 13.00 17.34 -9.99
N VAL A 395 12.48 16.54 -9.07
CA VAL A 395 13.18 15.36 -8.52
C VAL A 395 13.39 14.32 -9.61
N VAL A 396 14.48 13.57 -9.49
CA VAL A 396 14.78 12.47 -10.41
C VAL A 396 13.66 11.42 -10.41
N HIS A 397 13.17 11.10 -11.61
CA HIS A 397 12.16 10.07 -11.82
C HIS A 397 12.78 8.67 -11.85
N ASN A 398 13.56 8.34 -10.83
CA ASN A 398 14.18 7.04 -10.61
C ASN A 398 14.45 6.89 -9.12
N ASN A 399 13.76 5.94 -8.48
CA ASN A 399 13.85 5.76 -7.04
C ASN A 399 15.22 5.30 -6.57
N TYR A 400 15.94 4.54 -7.39
CA TYR A 400 17.29 4.05 -7.06
C TYR A 400 18.29 5.20 -7.07
N LEU A 401 18.25 6.07 -8.09
CA LEU A 401 19.12 7.25 -8.15
C LEU A 401 18.79 8.25 -7.03
N LEU A 402 17.51 8.43 -6.70
CA LEU A 402 17.11 9.31 -5.62
C LEU A 402 17.67 8.85 -4.28
N ILE A 403 17.49 7.57 -3.94
CA ILE A 403 17.95 7.00 -2.68
C ILE A 403 19.49 7.01 -2.64
N LEU A 404 20.17 6.67 -3.74
CA LEU A 404 21.63 6.70 -3.81
C LEU A 404 22.17 8.12 -3.61
N ALA A 405 21.55 9.13 -4.21
CA ALA A 405 21.94 10.53 -4.02
C ALA A 405 21.74 11.01 -2.57
N GLU A 406 20.64 10.55 -1.93
CA GLU A 406 20.30 11.01 -0.57
C GLU A 406 21.10 10.34 0.54
N ILE A 407 21.31 9.01 0.48
CA ILE A 407 21.94 8.25 1.58
C ILE A 407 23.27 7.59 1.17
N GLY A 408 23.78 7.90 -0.01
CA GLY A 408 25.06 7.42 -0.53
C GLY A 408 25.13 5.91 -0.73
N LEU A 409 26.33 5.41 -1.09
CA LEU A 409 26.54 4.00 -1.43
C LEU A 409 26.25 3.04 -0.27
N ILE A 410 26.60 3.42 0.96
CA ILE A 410 26.42 2.54 2.12
C ILE A 410 24.93 2.38 2.45
N GLY A 411 24.20 3.49 2.49
CA GLY A 411 22.75 3.45 2.72
C GLY A 411 22.00 2.80 1.56
N PHE A 412 22.45 3.03 0.33
CA PHE A 412 21.88 2.38 -0.85
C PHE A 412 22.08 0.85 -0.84
N ALA A 413 23.22 0.36 -0.35
CA ALA A 413 23.45 -1.07 -0.16
C ALA A 413 22.45 -1.67 0.83
N ALA A 414 22.12 -0.99 1.94
CA ALA A 414 21.10 -1.41 2.88
C ALA A 414 19.69 -1.42 2.24
N PHE A 415 19.38 -0.43 1.41
CA PHE A 415 18.14 -0.39 0.64
C PHE A 415 18.03 -1.55 -0.36
N LEU A 416 19.10 -1.83 -1.13
CA LEU A 416 19.12 -2.97 -2.05
C LEU A 416 19.01 -4.30 -1.29
N TRP A 417 19.61 -4.42 -0.10
CA TRP A 417 19.45 -5.59 0.76
C TRP A 417 17.99 -5.81 1.13
N LEU A 418 17.27 -4.75 1.55
CA LEU A 418 15.84 -4.84 1.85
C LEU A 418 15.02 -5.33 0.63
N LEU A 419 15.27 -4.76 -0.56
CA LEU A 419 14.57 -5.15 -1.78
C LEU A 419 14.87 -6.60 -2.19
N ALA A 420 16.14 -6.99 -2.14
CA ALA A 420 16.56 -8.38 -2.43
C ALA A 420 15.97 -9.36 -1.41
N ALA A 421 15.99 -9.01 -0.13
CA ALA A 421 15.38 -9.80 0.92
C ALA A 421 13.89 -10.01 0.66
N LEU A 422 13.13 -8.96 0.36
CA LEU A 422 11.70 -9.07 0.06
C LEU A 422 11.46 -9.96 -1.17
N LEU A 423 12.23 -9.79 -2.25
CA LEU A 423 12.12 -10.63 -3.44
C LEU A 423 12.38 -12.11 -3.12
N VAL A 424 13.46 -12.42 -2.39
CA VAL A 424 13.79 -13.80 -1.97
C VAL A 424 12.71 -14.37 -1.05
N ARG A 425 12.16 -13.55 -0.15
CA ARG A 425 11.10 -14.00 0.76
C ARG A 425 9.79 -14.29 0.02
N THR A 426 9.40 -13.48 -0.97
CA THR A 426 8.23 -13.82 -1.81
C THR A 426 8.47 -15.11 -2.59
N MET A 427 9.67 -15.34 -3.15
CA MET A 427 10.02 -16.61 -3.79
C MET A 427 9.98 -17.80 -2.81
N THR A 428 10.34 -17.58 -1.55
CA THR A 428 10.23 -18.60 -0.49
C THR A 428 8.77 -18.90 -0.17
N ALA A 429 7.91 -17.89 -0.05
CA ALA A 429 6.48 -18.06 0.18
C ALA A 429 5.80 -18.86 -0.94
N MET A 430 6.26 -18.74 -2.19
CA MET A 430 5.76 -19.56 -3.30
C MET A 430 6.03 -21.05 -3.14
N LYS A 431 6.86 -21.48 -2.16
CA LYS A 431 7.13 -22.89 -1.83
C LYS A 431 6.23 -23.42 -0.71
N CYS A 432 5.32 -22.62 -0.15
CA CYS A 432 4.38 -23.04 0.89
C CYS A 432 3.56 -24.27 0.42
N ARG A 433 3.26 -25.17 1.35
CA ARG A 433 2.46 -26.38 1.06
C ARG A 433 1.00 -26.06 0.85
N VAL A 434 0.47 -25.08 1.59
CA VAL A 434 -0.91 -24.65 1.49
C VAL A 434 -1.13 -23.99 0.14
N LYS A 435 -2.02 -24.56 -0.66
CA LYS A 435 -2.27 -24.09 -2.03
C LYS A 435 -2.69 -22.61 -2.07
N PHE A 436 -3.59 -22.20 -1.18
CA PHE A 436 -4.06 -20.81 -1.07
C PHE A 436 -2.89 -19.84 -0.80
N PHE A 437 -1.95 -20.22 0.08
CA PHE A 437 -0.76 -19.40 0.34
C PHE A 437 0.14 -19.27 -0.88
N ARG A 438 0.33 -20.35 -1.64
CA ARG A 438 1.11 -20.29 -2.89
C ARG A 438 0.48 -19.39 -3.93
N GLU A 439 -0.83 -19.44 -4.09
CA GLU A 439 -1.56 -18.60 -5.05
C GLU A 439 -1.36 -17.12 -4.72
N ILE A 440 -1.50 -16.75 -3.44
CA ILE A 440 -1.23 -15.38 -2.96
C ILE A 440 0.25 -15.03 -3.16
N ALA A 441 1.17 -15.91 -2.77
CA ALA A 441 2.61 -15.66 -2.85
C ALA A 441 3.09 -15.41 -4.29
N VAL A 442 2.51 -16.08 -5.30
CA VAL A 442 2.78 -15.78 -6.72
C VAL A 442 2.32 -14.36 -7.04
N GLY A 443 1.13 -13.95 -6.59
CA GLY A 443 0.65 -12.58 -6.76
C GLY A 443 1.55 -11.53 -6.11
N LEU A 444 2.02 -11.82 -4.88
CA LEU A 444 2.97 -10.95 -4.15
C LEU A 444 4.32 -10.85 -4.87
N PHE A 445 4.85 -11.97 -5.38
CA PHE A 445 6.08 -11.99 -6.17
C PHE A 445 5.95 -11.10 -7.42
N VAL A 446 4.87 -11.28 -8.18
CA VAL A 446 4.61 -10.47 -9.39
C VAL A 446 4.45 -8.99 -9.02
N SER A 447 3.80 -8.69 -7.91
CA SER A 447 3.67 -7.33 -7.37
C SER A 447 5.05 -6.72 -7.04
N VAL A 448 5.93 -7.46 -6.36
CA VAL A 448 7.30 -6.99 -6.05
C VAL A 448 8.11 -6.77 -7.33
N VAL A 449 8.05 -7.68 -8.29
CA VAL A 449 8.73 -7.50 -9.59
C VAL A 449 8.21 -6.27 -10.33
N CYS A 450 6.89 -6.07 -10.36
CA CYS A 450 6.28 -4.88 -10.95
C CYS A 450 6.76 -3.60 -10.25
N PHE A 451 6.78 -3.58 -8.92
CA PHE A 451 7.29 -2.46 -8.13
C PHE A 451 8.77 -2.16 -8.42
N LEU A 452 9.64 -3.17 -8.46
CA LEU A 452 11.06 -3.00 -8.75
C LEU A 452 11.29 -2.37 -10.13
N LEU A 453 10.57 -2.85 -11.15
CA LEU A 453 10.65 -2.32 -12.51
C LEU A 453 10.07 -0.89 -12.63
N ALA A 454 8.91 -0.64 -12.02
CA ALA A 454 8.29 0.69 -12.03
C ALA A 454 9.16 1.74 -11.32
N SER A 455 9.91 1.35 -10.30
CA SER A 455 10.84 2.21 -9.54
C SER A 455 12.03 2.72 -10.35
N LEU A 456 12.33 2.12 -11.52
CA LEU A 456 13.32 2.63 -12.47
C LEU A 456 12.86 3.92 -13.17
N ALA A 457 11.57 4.17 -13.23
CA ALA A 457 10.99 5.26 -14.01
C ALA A 457 10.23 6.30 -13.18
N ASP A 458 10.10 6.09 -11.86
CA ASP A 458 9.47 7.04 -10.94
C ASP A 458 9.78 6.69 -9.46
N GLY A 459 9.60 7.65 -8.52
CA GLY A 459 9.83 7.45 -7.08
C GLY A 459 8.57 7.03 -6.33
N TYR A 460 8.70 6.25 -5.26
CA TYR A 460 7.58 5.90 -4.36
C TYR A 460 7.72 6.52 -2.97
N LYS A 461 8.89 6.97 -2.62
CA LYS A 461 9.31 7.38 -1.28
C LYS A 461 8.39 8.46 -0.66
N SER A 462 7.96 9.43 -1.45
CA SER A 462 7.08 10.51 -0.98
C SER A 462 5.60 10.14 -0.86
N SER A 463 5.21 8.94 -1.29
CA SER A 463 3.82 8.47 -1.27
C SER A 463 3.56 7.55 -0.08
N LEU A 464 2.81 8.04 0.89
CA LEU A 464 2.41 7.28 2.08
C LEU A 464 1.66 5.98 1.70
N THR A 465 0.69 6.08 0.78
CA THR A 465 -0.06 4.94 0.25
C THR A 465 0.85 3.83 -0.28
N LEU A 466 1.85 4.19 -1.10
CA LEU A 466 2.76 3.20 -1.70
C LEU A 466 3.70 2.59 -0.66
N MET A 467 4.11 3.34 0.36
CA MET A 467 4.87 2.81 1.47
C MET A 467 4.06 1.80 2.28
N TYR A 468 2.81 2.10 2.63
CA TYR A 468 1.95 1.13 3.32
C TYR A 468 1.74 -0.14 2.50
N LEU A 469 1.58 -0.04 1.19
CA LEU A 469 1.43 -1.22 0.32
C LEU A 469 2.69 -2.08 0.28
N PHE A 470 3.87 -1.46 0.16
CA PHE A 470 5.15 -2.17 0.20
C PHE A 470 5.29 -2.99 1.49
N TRP A 471 5.01 -2.36 2.64
CA TRP A 471 5.11 -3.02 3.94
C TRP A 471 3.99 -4.02 4.19
N THR A 472 2.81 -3.83 3.61
CA THR A 472 1.72 -4.83 3.63
C THR A 472 2.14 -6.09 2.89
N ILE A 473 2.75 -5.96 1.70
CA ILE A 473 3.27 -7.09 0.93
C ILE A 473 4.35 -7.83 1.72
N ALA A 474 5.28 -7.11 2.35
CA ALA A 474 6.30 -7.70 3.20
C ALA A 474 5.69 -8.47 4.38
N ALA A 475 4.70 -7.89 5.05
CA ALA A 475 4.03 -8.51 6.19
C ALA A 475 3.25 -9.77 5.81
N ILE A 476 2.47 -9.73 4.72
CA ILE A 476 1.77 -10.93 4.22
C ILE A 476 2.78 -12.01 3.87
N THR A 477 3.86 -11.67 3.18
CA THR A 477 4.91 -12.63 2.77
C THR A 477 5.49 -13.36 3.98
N GLU A 478 5.88 -12.65 5.03
CA GLU A 478 6.44 -13.25 6.25
C GLU A 478 5.40 -14.07 7.00
N ALA A 479 4.17 -13.58 7.10
CA ALA A 479 3.07 -14.29 7.74
C ALA A 479 2.77 -15.63 7.04
N LEU A 480 2.72 -15.67 5.70
CA LEU A 480 2.48 -16.90 4.94
C LEU A 480 3.57 -17.96 5.23
N ILE A 481 4.84 -17.55 5.27
CA ILE A 481 5.97 -18.45 5.55
C ILE A 481 5.90 -18.95 7.01
N HIS A 482 5.58 -18.06 7.93
CA HIS A 482 5.48 -18.41 9.35
C HIS A 482 4.34 -19.39 9.61
N LEU A 483 3.16 -19.13 9.07
CA LEU A 483 1.99 -20.01 9.19
C LEU A 483 2.24 -21.38 8.55
N ASP A 484 2.86 -21.46 7.37
CA ASP A 484 3.17 -22.75 6.71
C ASP A 484 4.19 -23.57 7.53
N ARG A 485 5.12 -22.92 8.23
CA ARG A 485 6.07 -23.58 9.14
C ARG A 485 5.39 -24.10 10.39
N SER A 486 4.59 -23.27 11.07
CA SER A 486 3.91 -23.67 12.31
C SER A 486 2.99 -24.87 12.10
N TRP A 487 2.32 -24.97 10.96
CA TRP A 487 1.49 -26.13 10.62
C TRP A 487 2.30 -27.38 10.34
N ARG A 488 3.51 -27.25 9.77
CA ARG A 488 4.42 -28.39 9.61
C ARG A 488 4.86 -28.94 10.95
N ASP A 489 5.25 -28.08 11.86
CA ASP A 489 5.75 -28.47 13.17
C ASP A 489 4.63 -29.17 13.99
N GLN A 490 3.41 -28.66 13.96
CA GLN A 490 2.25 -29.31 14.58
C GLN A 490 1.93 -30.69 13.95
N ALA A 491 2.03 -30.82 12.62
CA ALA A 491 1.78 -32.09 11.95
C ALA A 491 2.83 -33.16 12.32
N VAL A 492 4.10 -32.77 12.46
CA VAL A 492 5.19 -33.67 12.90
C VAL A 492 4.98 -34.09 14.35
N GLU A 493 4.62 -33.19 15.25
CA GLU A 493 4.35 -33.48 16.67
C GLU A 493 3.20 -34.49 16.83
N LEU A 494 2.12 -34.29 16.05
CA LEU A 494 0.95 -35.19 16.06
C LEU A 494 1.29 -36.58 15.50
N ALA A 495 2.17 -36.66 14.50
CA ALA A 495 2.64 -37.94 13.97
C ALA A 495 3.54 -38.70 14.96
N GLY A 496 4.43 -38.00 15.67
CA GLY A 496 5.30 -38.59 16.70
C GLY A 496 4.56 -39.05 17.97
N LYS A 497 3.39 -38.51 18.28
CA LYS A 497 2.53 -38.97 19.39
C LYS A 497 1.70 -40.20 19.05
N LYS A 498 1.65 -40.60 17.77
CA LYS A 498 0.91 -41.79 17.28
C LYS A 498 1.83 -43.01 17.02
N SER A 499 3.13 -42.81 17.02
CA SER A 499 4.17 -43.85 17.00
C SER A 499 4.62 -44.23 18.43
#